data_f41b13b756fb53f781c547182e8cbe78
#
_entry.id   f41b13b756fb53f781c547182e8cbe78
#
_cell.length_a   1.000
_cell.length_b   1.000
_cell.length_c   1.000
_cell.angle_alpha   90.00
_cell.angle_beta   90.00
_cell.angle_gamma   90.00
#
_symmetry.space_group_name_H-M   'P 1'
#
loop_
_entity.id
_entity.type
_entity.pdbx_description
1 polymer ?
#
loop_
_entity_poly.entity_id
_entity_poly.type
_entity_poly.pdbx_seq_one_letter_code
_entity_poly.pdbx_strand_id
1 'polypeptide(L)'
;TDLTGTNTIDWALELGLGGGFRTEHFRAFAELRQGINGHTGQVGQLGLDGIVYPAEKWEVSFGPRAGFASDEYMDTYFGVSSTEAANSGGRLTKFNPSAGFKSVGLAARASYDFNDDVRLHLQGGYDRLVGDAADSPIAKNGSENQFSIGAGVTYRFAFDLF
;
A
#
# COMPACT_ATOMS: atom_id res chain seq x y z
N THR A 1 0.05 4.26 25.43
CA THR A 1 0.18 4.10 23.98
C THR A 1 1.44 4.83 23.54
N ASP A 2 2.27 4.22 22.72
CA ASP A 2 3.61 4.74 22.38
C ASP A 2 3.56 5.99 21.48
N LEU A 3 2.40 6.29 20.90
CA LEU A 3 2.12 7.47 20.07
C LEU A 3 1.33 8.57 20.82
N THR A 4 1.39 8.61 22.15
CA THR A 4 0.77 9.70 22.91
C THR A 4 1.41 11.04 22.58
N GLY A 5 0.59 12.03 22.23
CA GLY A 5 1.04 13.39 21.87
C GLY A 5 1.12 13.65 20.35
N THR A 6 0.92 12.64 19.51
CA THR A 6 0.76 12.85 18.06
C THR A 6 -0.65 13.32 17.72
N ASN A 7 -0.80 13.99 16.58
CA ASN A 7 -2.08 14.39 16.04
C ASN A 7 -2.86 13.18 15.51
N THR A 8 -4.20 13.29 15.53
CA THR A 8 -5.07 12.32 14.87
C THR A 8 -5.08 12.58 13.37
N ILE A 9 -4.93 11.52 12.58
CA ILE A 9 -5.13 11.57 11.14
C ILE A 9 -6.58 11.22 10.85
N ASP A 10 -7.28 12.08 10.12
CA ASP A 10 -8.65 11.85 9.67
C ASP A 10 -8.71 10.71 8.63
N TRP A 11 -9.94 10.28 8.32
CA TRP A 11 -10.15 9.31 7.24
C TRP A 11 -9.59 9.86 5.92
N ALA A 12 -8.90 9.01 5.18
CA ALA A 12 -8.27 9.40 3.92
C ALA A 12 -9.17 9.03 2.73
N LEU A 13 -9.33 9.98 1.80
CA LEU A 13 -9.87 9.76 0.47
C LEU A 13 -8.75 9.97 -0.53
N GLU A 14 -8.54 8.98 -1.39
CA GLU A 14 -7.52 9.04 -2.43
C GLU A 14 -8.16 8.79 -3.80
N LEU A 15 -7.75 9.56 -4.80
CA LEU A 15 -8.03 9.27 -6.21
C LEU A 15 -6.74 8.82 -6.89
N GLY A 16 -6.81 7.75 -7.67
CA GLY A 16 -5.64 7.18 -8.29
C GLY A 16 -5.83 6.78 -9.74
N LEU A 17 -4.71 6.71 -10.43
CA LEU A 17 -4.56 6.15 -11.75
C LEU A 17 -3.53 5.05 -11.69
N GLY A 18 -3.76 3.98 -12.45
CA GLY A 18 -2.83 2.89 -12.60
C GLY A 18 -2.81 2.36 -14.02
N GLY A 19 -1.69 1.80 -14.38
CA GLY A 19 -1.52 1.14 -15.66
C GLY A 19 -0.60 -0.06 -15.52
N GLY A 20 -0.69 -1.00 -16.45
CA GLY A 20 0.15 -2.16 -16.40
C GLY A 20 0.15 -2.95 -17.70
N PHE A 21 1.08 -3.86 -17.75
CA PHE A 21 1.22 -4.82 -18.84
C PHE A 21 1.06 -6.23 -18.25
N ARG A 22 0.32 -7.08 -18.95
CA ARG A 22 0.08 -8.45 -18.53
C ARG A 22 0.22 -9.40 -19.71
N THR A 23 0.92 -10.49 -19.45
CA THR A 23 0.94 -11.70 -20.28
C THR A 23 0.27 -12.86 -19.54
N GLU A 24 0.31 -14.03 -20.10
CA GLU A 24 -0.17 -15.25 -19.43
C GLU A 24 0.58 -15.53 -18.12
N HIS A 25 1.90 -15.36 -18.10
CA HIS A 25 2.74 -15.75 -16.95
C HIS A 25 3.40 -14.60 -16.21
N PHE A 26 3.12 -13.36 -16.61
CA PHE A 26 3.78 -12.18 -16.05
C PHE A 26 2.87 -10.97 -16.03
N ARG A 27 2.98 -10.15 -14.98
CA ARG A 27 2.32 -8.84 -14.86
C ARG A 27 3.29 -7.81 -14.29
N ALA A 28 3.35 -6.64 -14.91
CA ALA A 28 4.00 -5.45 -14.36
C ALA A 28 2.96 -4.33 -14.25
N PHE A 29 2.99 -3.56 -13.18
CA PHE A 29 2.06 -2.44 -13.01
C PHE A 29 2.68 -1.29 -12.22
N ALA A 30 2.14 -0.11 -12.44
CA ALA A 30 2.40 1.08 -11.66
C ALA A 30 1.07 1.74 -11.29
N GLU A 31 0.98 2.28 -10.09
CA GLU A 31 -0.17 3.00 -9.56
C GLU A 31 0.30 4.26 -8.87
N LEU A 32 -0.43 5.35 -9.05
CA LEU A 32 -0.23 6.61 -8.35
C LEU A 32 -1.59 7.10 -7.81
N ARG A 33 -1.63 7.47 -6.54
CA ARG A 33 -2.81 8.00 -5.86
C ARG A 33 -2.50 9.35 -5.26
N GLN A 34 -3.45 10.26 -5.32
CA GLN A 34 -3.44 11.59 -4.73
C GLN A 34 -4.43 11.62 -3.57
N GLY A 35 -3.97 12.00 -2.39
CA GLY A 35 -4.84 12.24 -1.24
C GLY A 35 -5.66 13.51 -1.42
N ILE A 36 -6.94 13.44 -1.09
CA ILE A 36 -7.89 14.55 -1.14
C ILE A 36 -8.34 14.95 0.27
N ASN A 37 -8.40 13.97 1.17
CA ASN A 37 -8.74 14.17 2.59
C ASN A 37 -7.86 13.26 3.46
N GLY A 38 -7.61 13.67 4.71
CA GLY A 38 -6.70 13.00 5.63
C GLY A 38 -5.22 13.32 5.37
N HIS A 39 -4.83 13.39 4.11
CA HIS A 39 -3.55 13.93 3.62
C HIS A 39 -3.72 14.51 2.21
N THR A 40 -2.78 15.35 1.79
CA THR A 40 -2.75 15.95 0.45
C THR A 40 -1.60 15.41 -0.42
N GLY A 41 -0.84 14.45 0.11
CA GLY A 41 0.32 13.88 -0.56
C GLY A 41 -0.02 12.86 -1.64
N GLN A 42 1.00 12.50 -2.40
CA GLN A 42 0.95 11.45 -3.40
C GLN A 42 1.60 10.18 -2.86
N VAL A 43 1.00 9.04 -3.19
CA VAL A 43 1.55 7.71 -2.88
C VAL A 43 1.43 6.83 -4.10
N GLY A 44 2.47 6.08 -4.38
CA GLY A 44 2.48 5.18 -5.53
C GLY A 44 3.07 3.83 -5.21
N GLN A 45 2.81 2.89 -6.09
CA GLN A 45 3.30 1.53 -5.99
C GLN A 45 3.73 1.01 -7.36
N LEU A 46 4.84 0.30 -7.38
CA LEU A 46 5.29 -0.52 -8.50
C LEU A 46 5.17 -1.99 -8.11
N GLY A 47 4.77 -2.82 -9.04
CA GLY A 47 4.68 -4.26 -8.82
C GLY A 47 5.05 -5.08 -10.03
N LEU A 48 5.66 -6.22 -9.76
CA LEU A 48 5.95 -7.27 -10.74
C LEU A 48 5.41 -8.59 -10.18
N ASP A 49 4.71 -9.38 -10.98
CA ASP A 49 4.19 -10.68 -10.57
C ASP A 49 4.54 -11.75 -11.61
N GLY A 50 4.98 -12.91 -11.10
CA GLY A 50 4.85 -14.16 -11.82
C GLY A 50 3.44 -14.72 -11.63
N ILE A 51 2.88 -15.33 -12.67
CA ILE A 51 1.52 -15.90 -12.68
C ILE A 51 1.61 -17.38 -13.03
N VAL A 52 0.96 -18.22 -12.23
CA VAL A 52 0.84 -19.66 -12.45
C VAL A 52 -0.60 -20.12 -12.32
N TYR A 53 -0.93 -21.20 -12.99
CA TYR A 53 -2.27 -21.81 -13.01
C TYR A 53 -2.17 -23.25 -12.47
N PRO A 54 -2.22 -23.43 -11.13
CA PRO A 54 -2.00 -24.74 -10.52
C PRO A 54 -3.13 -25.74 -10.80
N ALA A 55 -4.31 -25.28 -11.18
CA ALA A 55 -5.45 -26.08 -11.61
C ALA A 55 -6.38 -25.26 -12.50
N GLU A 56 -7.35 -25.93 -13.13
CA GLU A 56 -8.44 -25.28 -13.87
C GLU A 56 -9.08 -24.20 -13.09
N LYS A 57 -9.49 -23.16 -13.24
CA LYS A 57 -10.15 -22.14 -12.41
C LYS A 57 -9.26 -21.44 -11.38
N TRP A 58 -8.00 -21.87 -11.19
CA TRP A 58 -7.10 -21.23 -10.25
C TRP A 58 -6.00 -20.43 -10.95
N GLU A 59 -5.82 -19.21 -10.49
CA GLU A 59 -4.70 -18.36 -10.83
C GLU A 59 -4.00 -17.91 -9.55
N VAL A 60 -2.71 -18.12 -9.47
CA VAL A 60 -1.88 -17.64 -8.37
C VAL A 60 -0.83 -16.70 -8.92
N SER A 61 -0.72 -15.52 -8.35
CA SER A 61 0.32 -14.55 -8.69
C SER A 61 1.12 -14.18 -7.45
N PHE A 62 2.41 -13.95 -7.65
CA PHE A 62 3.34 -13.59 -6.59
C PHE A 62 4.47 -12.73 -7.14
N GLY A 63 4.89 -11.72 -6.34
CA GLY A 63 6.04 -10.93 -6.74
C GLY A 63 6.33 -9.72 -5.87
N PRO A 64 7.43 -9.01 -6.20
CA PRO A 64 7.91 -7.86 -5.46
C PRO A 64 7.03 -6.62 -5.62
N ARG A 65 7.08 -5.78 -4.60
CA ARG A 65 6.45 -4.47 -4.51
C ARG A 65 7.46 -3.43 -4.11
N ALA A 66 7.31 -2.21 -4.64
CA ALA A 66 8.03 -1.03 -4.18
C ALA A 66 7.04 0.12 -4.05
N GLY A 67 6.94 0.68 -2.85
CA GLY A 67 6.10 1.82 -2.54
C GLY A 67 6.91 3.10 -2.46
N PHE A 68 6.38 4.20 -3.01
CA PHE A 68 6.99 5.53 -2.93
C PHE A 68 5.95 6.56 -2.52
N ALA A 69 6.40 7.70 -1.98
CA ALA A 69 5.51 8.76 -1.52
C ALA A 69 6.16 10.14 -1.65
N SER A 70 5.32 11.17 -1.75
CA SER A 70 5.74 12.57 -1.72
C SER A 70 6.05 13.04 -0.30
N ASP A 71 6.69 14.20 -0.18
CA ASP A 71 7.00 14.83 1.11
C ASP A 71 5.75 14.98 1.99
N GLU A 72 4.63 15.44 1.42
CA GLU A 72 3.38 15.69 2.16
C GLU A 72 2.79 14.39 2.72
N TYR A 73 2.85 13.29 1.95
CA TYR A 73 2.44 11.98 2.45
C TYR A 73 3.37 11.51 3.58
N MET A 74 4.67 11.63 3.34
CA MET A 74 5.70 11.22 4.29
C MET A 74 5.59 12.02 5.60
N ASP A 75 5.38 13.34 5.52
CA ASP A 75 5.21 14.19 6.69
C ASP A 75 3.95 13.82 7.48
N THR A 76 2.83 13.53 6.80
CA THR A 76 1.58 13.15 7.44
C THR A 76 1.67 11.84 8.23
N TYR A 77 2.34 10.81 7.68
CA TYR A 77 2.33 9.47 8.27
C TYR A 77 3.61 9.12 9.04
N PHE A 78 4.71 9.79 8.77
CA PHE A 78 6.02 9.48 9.33
C PHE A 78 6.71 10.69 9.96
N GLY A 79 6.18 11.90 9.75
CA GLY A 79 6.69 13.13 10.33
C GLY A 79 6.39 13.23 11.82
N VAL A 80 7.22 13.98 12.54
CA VAL A 80 7.00 14.38 13.94
C VAL A 80 7.33 15.85 14.07
N SER A 81 6.33 16.68 14.27
CA SER A 81 6.48 18.11 14.49
C SER A 81 7.14 18.43 15.85
N SER A 82 7.64 19.64 16.00
CA SER A 82 8.20 20.11 17.28
C SER A 82 7.17 20.04 18.43
N THR A 83 5.89 20.31 18.12
CA THR A 83 4.80 20.26 19.09
C THR A 83 4.50 18.84 19.54
N GLU A 84 4.44 17.90 18.60
CA GLU A 84 4.23 16.48 18.90
C GLU A 84 5.40 15.89 19.69
N ALA A 85 6.63 16.24 19.33
CA ALA A 85 7.82 15.83 20.07
C ALA A 85 7.75 16.32 21.53
N ALA A 86 7.37 17.59 21.75
CA ALA A 86 7.22 18.14 23.10
C ALA A 86 6.08 17.45 23.88
N ASN A 87 4.93 17.23 23.23
CA ASN A 87 3.74 16.59 23.83
C ASN A 87 3.94 15.10 24.12
N SER A 88 4.89 14.46 23.45
CA SER A 88 5.18 13.03 23.65
C SER A 88 5.86 12.71 24.99
N GLY A 89 6.27 13.72 25.73
CA GLY A 89 7.04 13.53 26.98
C GLY A 89 8.43 12.94 26.76
N GLY A 90 9.07 13.27 25.62
CA GLY A 90 10.42 12.83 25.26
C GLY A 90 10.52 11.48 24.57
N ARG A 91 9.38 10.87 24.23
CA ARG A 91 9.33 9.57 23.52
C ARG A 91 9.57 9.70 22.03
N LEU A 92 9.14 10.80 21.43
CA LEU A 92 9.34 11.10 20.02
C LEU A 92 10.28 12.29 19.87
N THR A 93 11.17 12.22 18.89
CA THR A 93 12.01 13.33 18.47
C THR A 93 11.43 13.96 17.21
N LYS A 94 11.65 15.28 17.02
CA LYS A 94 11.28 15.95 15.78
C LYS A 94 11.90 15.23 14.59
N PHE A 95 11.08 14.98 13.55
CA PHE A 95 11.51 14.31 12.35
C PHE A 95 10.75 14.84 11.13
N ASN A 96 11.47 15.22 10.09
CA ASN A 96 10.93 15.71 8.83
C ASN A 96 11.39 14.74 7.73
N PRO A 97 10.58 13.79 7.33
CA PRO A 97 10.92 12.85 6.24
C PRO A 97 10.83 13.54 4.88
N SER A 98 11.61 13.05 3.93
CA SER A 98 11.59 13.48 2.54
C SER A 98 10.86 12.49 1.65
N ALA A 99 10.42 12.94 0.46
CA ALA A 99 9.88 12.08 -0.59
C ALA A 99 10.87 10.98 -0.98
N GLY A 100 10.35 9.82 -1.34
CA GLY A 100 11.17 8.71 -1.80
C GLY A 100 10.49 7.36 -1.72
N PHE A 101 11.29 6.31 -1.82
CA PHE A 101 10.80 4.96 -1.55
C PHE A 101 10.51 4.81 -0.06
N LYS A 102 9.25 4.45 0.25
CA LYS A 102 8.78 4.24 1.62
C LYS A 102 8.76 2.78 2.04
N SER A 103 8.63 1.86 1.08
CA SER A 103 8.56 0.42 1.39
C SER A 103 9.03 -0.45 0.23
N VAL A 104 9.52 -1.63 0.58
CA VAL A 104 9.76 -2.74 -0.33
C VAL A 104 9.14 -4.00 0.25
N GLY A 105 8.58 -4.85 -0.61
CA GLY A 105 7.85 -6.00 -0.11
C GLY A 105 7.57 -7.07 -1.15
N LEU A 106 6.74 -8.01 -0.74
CA LEU A 106 6.24 -9.11 -1.55
C LEU A 106 4.74 -9.21 -1.38
N ALA A 107 4.04 -9.53 -2.46
CA ALA A 107 2.61 -9.80 -2.41
C ALA A 107 2.27 -11.09 -3.15
N ALA A 108 1.24 -11.78 -2.68
CA ALA A 108 0.68 -12.95 -3.33
C ALA A 108 -0.84 -12.78 -3.45
N ARG A 109 -1.40 -13.30 -4.54
CA ARG A 109 -2.85 -13.35 -4.75
C ARG A 109 -3.21 -14.71 -5.31
N ALA A 110 -4.23 -15.34 -4.74
CA ALA A 110 -4.92 -16.49 -5.29
C ALA A 110 -6.29 -16.04 -5.79
N SER A 111 -6.65 -16.43 -7.00
CA SER A 111 -7.94 -16.14 -7.61
C SER A 111 -8.58 -17.45 -8.05
N TYR A 112 -9.89 -17.56 -7.84
CA TYR A 112 -10.68 -18.73 -8.19
C TYR A 112 -11.90 -18.32 -9.01
N ASP A 113 -12.03 -18.87 -10.21
CA ASP A 113 -13.20 -18.69 -11.07
C ASP A 113 -14.34 -19.59 -10.56
N PHE A 114 -15.22 -19.01 -9.73
CA PHE A 114 -16.38 -19.73 -9.19
C PHE A 114 -17.34 -20.16 -10.31
N ASN A 115 -17.63 -19.24 -11.23
CA ASN A 115 -18.32 -19.44 -12.49
C ASN A 115 -17.85 -18.42 -13.55
N ASP A 116 -18.51 -18.35 -14.71
CA ASP A 116 -18.11 -17.48 -15.82
C ASP A 116 -18.17 -15.98 -15.47
N ASP A 117 -19.01 -15.61 -14.52
CA ASP A 117 -19.23 -14.22 -14.13
C ASP A 117 -18.57 -13.82 -12.82
N VAL A 118 -18.30 -14.78 -11.94
CA VAL A 118 -17.82 -14.53 -10.56
C VAL A 118 -16.43 -15.08 -10.36
N ARG A 119 -15.49 -14.19 -10.00
CA ARG A 119 -14.14 -14.55 -9.58
C ARG A 119 -13.90 -14.10 -8.14
N LEU A 120 -13.46 -15.01 -7.29
CA LEU A 120 -13.08 -14.77 -5.91
C LEU A 120 -11.57 -14.50 -5.83
N HIS A 121 -11.17 -13.62 -4.92
CA HIS A 121 -9.77 -13.28 -4.69
C HIS A 121 -9.43 -13.34 -3.21
N LEU A 122 -8.28 -13.92 -2.92
CA LEU A 122 -7.60 -13.81 -1.63
C LEU A 122 -6.21 -13.26 -1.89
N GLN A 123 -5.78 -12.26 -1.15
CA GLN A 123 -4.45 -11.68 -1.28
C GLN A 123 -3.79 -11.46 0.07
N GLY A 124 -2.48 -11.53 0.09
CA GLY A 124 -1.67 -11.19 1.24
C GLY A 124 -0.40 -10.48 0.80
N GLY A 125 0.15 -9.67 1.69
CA GLY A 125 1.38 -8.94 1.44
C GLY A 125 2.21 -8.77 2.70
N TYR A 126 3.49 -8.62 2.48
CA TYR A 126 4.45 -8.19 3.47
C TYR A 126 5.25 -7.05 2.87
N ASP A 127 5.27 -5.92 3.56
CA ASP A 127 6.06 -4.76 3.21
C ASP A 127 6.98 -4.40 4.39
N ARG A 128 8.21 -4.04 4.07
CA ARG A 128 9.15 -3.43 5.01
C ARG A 128 9.34 -1.97 4.65
N LEU A 129 9.17 -1.10 5.63
CA LEU A 129 9.51 0.32 5.48
C LEU A 129 11.00 0.47 5.23
N VAL A 130 11.35 1.45 4.38
CA VAL A 130 12.74 1.77 4.02
C VAL A 130 12.93 3.30 4.00
N GLY A 131 14.20 3.73 3.98
CA GLY A 131 14.55 5.15 3.95
C GLY A 131 13.94 5.92 5.12
N ASP A 132 13.52 7.16 4.87
CA ASP A 132 12.97 8.03 5.89
C ASP A 132 11.72 7.46 6.58
N ALA A 133 10.93 6.62 5.88
CA ALA A 133 9.79 5.95 6.50
C ALA A 133 10.23 4.99 7.63
N ALA A 134 11.32 4.23 7.42
CA ALA A 134 11.88 3.34 8.43
C ALA A 134 12.61 4.12 9.54
N ASP A 135 13.22 5.25 9.19
CA ASP A 135 13.96 6.08 10.14
C ASP A 135 13.05 6.92 11.05
N SER A 136 11.77 7.03 10.71
CA SER A 136 10.79 7.74 11.52
C SER A 136 10.73 7.23 12.96
N PRO A 137 10.71 8.13 13.96
CA PRO A 137 10.44 7.76 15.35
C PRO A 137 9.11 7.01 15.54
N ILE A 138 8.12 7.27 14.67
CA ILE A 138 6.82 6.58 14.66
C ILE A 138 7.01 5.11 14.28
N ALA A 139 7.74 4.84 13.20
CA ALA A 139 8.04 3.47 12.75
C ALA A 139 8.92 2.72 13.75
N LYS A 140 9.93 3.37 14.32
CA LYS A 140 10.83 2.78 15.33
C LYS A 140 10.13 2.43 16.64
N ASN A 141 9.12 3.18 17.05
CA ASN A 141 8.30 2.86 18.23
C ASN A 141 7.19 1.84 17.93
N GLY A 142 6.81 1.69 16.66
CA GLY A 142 5.85 0.71 16.17
C GLY A 142 6.54 -0.50 15.54
N SER A 143 6.41 -0.62 14.22
CA SER A 143 7.07 -1.68 13.44
C SER A 143 7.37 -1.20 12.03
N GLU A 144 8.58 -1.47 11.56
CA GLU A 144 8.95 -1.32 10.16
C GLU A 144 8.33 -2.40 9.27
N ASN A 145 7.82 -3.49 9.86
CA ASN A 145 7.23 -4.62 9.15
C ASN A 145 5.71 -4.48 9.11
N GLN A 146 5.15 -4.56 7.93
CA GLN A 146 3.72 -4.42 7.68
C GLN A 146 3.17 -5.66 6.99
N PHE A 147 2.08 -6.22 7.51
CA PHE A 147 1.39 -7.35 6.93
C PHE A 147 0.00 -6.91 6.49
N SER A 148 -0.42 -7.38 5.33
CA SER A 148 -1.75 -7.13 4.80
C SER A 148 -2.43 -8.43 4.37
N ILE A 149 -3.74 -8.49 4.54
CA ILE A 149 -4.59 -9.53 4.00
C ILE A 149 -5.86 -8.88 3.46
N GLY A 150 -6.35 -9.40 2.34
CA GLY A 150 -7.58 -8.91 1.73
C GLY A 150 -8.30 -10.01 0.97
N ALA A 151 -9.62 -9.90 0.93
CA ALA A 151 -10.48 -10.72 0.11
C ALA A 151 -11.32 -9.84 -0.81
N GLY A 152 -11.66 -10.34 -1.98
CA GLY A 152 -12.43 -9.59 -2.97
C GLY A 152 -13.25 -10.50 -3.87
N VAL A 153 -14.22 -9.90 -4.51
CA VAL A 153 -15.05 -10.55 -5.53
C VAL A 153 -15.07 -9.66 -6.77
N THR A 154 -14.79 -10.25 -7.92
CA THR A 154 -15.03 -9.62 -9.21
C THR A 154 -16.26 -10.22 -9.82
N TYR A 155 -17.17 -9.36 -10.28
CA TYR A 155 -18.34 -9.76 -11.06
C TYR A 155 -18.24 -9.17 -12.48
N ARG A 156 -18.42 -10.02 -13.50
CA ARG A 156 -18.40 -9.63 -14.90
C ARG A 156 -19.83 -9.39 -15.38
N PHE A 157 -20.07 -8.19 -15.88
CA PHE A 157 -21.33 -7.85 -16.52
C PHE A 157 -21.15 -7.88 -18.04
N ALA A 158 -22.05 -8.53 -18.75
CA ALA A 158 -22.18 -8.37 -20.19
C ALA A 158 -23.29 -7.36 -20.47
N PHE A 159 -22.98 -6.31 -21.22
CA PHE A 159 -23.97 -5.35 -21.72
C PHE A 159 -24.03 -5.50 -23.24
N ASP A 160 -25.16 -5.96 -23.75
CA ASP A 160 -25.48 -5.85 -25.17
C ASP A 160 -26.01 -4.42 -25.43
N LEU A 161 -25.18 -3.62 -26.07
CA LEU A 161 -25.51 -2.22 -26.35
C LEU A 161 -26.33 -2.04 -27.66
N PHE A 162 -26.44 -3.10 -28.47
CA PHE A 162 -27.28 -3.11 -29.72
C PHE A 162 -27.63 -4.54 -30.11
#